data_77feca55858df84086134d6eede19add
#
_entry.id   77feca55858df84086134d6eede19add
#
_cell.length_a   1.000
_cell.length_b   1.000
_cell.length_c   1.000
_cell.angle_alpha   90.00
_cell.angle_beta   90.00
_cell.angle_gamma   90.00
#
_symmetry.space_group_name_H-M   'P 1'
#
loop_
_entity.id
_entity.type
_entity.pdbx_description
1 polymer ?
#
loop_
_entity_poly.entity_id
_entity_poly.type
_entity_poly.pdbx_seq_one_letter_code
_entity_poly.pdbx_strand_id
1 'polypeptide(L)'
;MYKRQAIFYIQKTINEGLSRSNLTHCIKADLFHKQAGAVSNFPEHLPVVQAELAQEITKENYDFGFITLPSKFNEAQLEDALAHQLSRFLLELGNGFAFVGRQKEIVVAGKSRKIDLLFYHIHLKAYIVCELKVVAFQPEFLGKLNFYVNAVNNLLKAEDDNPTIGLLICSDMNRTEVQWSFDGLTTPIGVATYSNVQIEDIKKQLPSIEELEQRIKLLESELTKK
;
A
#
# COMPACT_ATOMS: atom_id res chain seq x y z
N MET A 1 22.87 5.21 9.49
CA MET A 1 21.86 5.22 8.42
C MET A 1 22.30 4.18 7.39
N TYR A 2 21.46 3.19 7.13
CA TYR A 2 21.77 2.15 6.15
C TYR A 2 21.70 2.72 4.73
N LYS A 3 22.46 2.16 3.79
CA LYS A 3 22.56 2.65 2.39
C LYS A 3 21.17 2.85 1.73
N ARG A 4 20.24 1.94 1.91
CA ARG A 4 18.85 2.02 1.42
C ARG A 4 18.10 3.21 1.98
N GLN A 5 18.17 3.42 3.29
CA GLN A 5 17.50 4.53 3.96
C GLN A 5 18.03 5.89 3.45
N ALA A 6 19.35 5.98 3.21
CA ALA A 6 19.94 7.18 2.63
C ALA A 6 19.42 7.44 1.20
N ILE A 7 19.39 6.40 0.34
CA ILE A 7 18.88 6.50 -1.04
C ILE A 7 17.42 6.93 -1.04
N PHE A 8 16.57 6.34 -0.22
CA PHE A 8 15.17 6.73 -0.08
C PHE A 8 15.00 8.23 0.21
N TYR A 9 15.70 8.76 1.21
CA TYR A 9 15.60 10.16 1.54
C TYR A 9 16.22 11.09 0.49
N ILE A 10 17.26 10.66 -0.22
CA ILE A 10 17.82 11.41 -1.35
C ILE A 10 16.81 11.50 -2.48
N GLN A 11 16.22 10.39 -2.91
CA GLN A 11 15.23 10.35 -3.97
C GLN A 11 13.98 11.16 -3.60
N LYS A 12 13.48 11.00 -2.38
CA LYS A 12 12.35 11.77 -1.87
C LYS A 12 12.65 13.27 -1.89
N THR A 13 13.86 13.67 -1.50
CA THR A 13 14.29 15.07 -1.53
C THR A 13 14.32 15.63 -2.94
N ILE A 14 14.83 14.85 -3.90
CA ILE A 14 14.89 15.25 -5.32
C ILE A 14 13.49 15.38 -5.90
N ASN A 15 12.64 14.39 -5.68
CA ASN A 15 11.31 14.30 -6.30
C ASN A 15 10.32 15.33 -5.72
N GLU A 16 10.42 15.63 -4.43
CA GLU A 16 9.49 16.50 -3.70
C GLU A 16 10.06 17.89 -3.40
N GLY A 17 11.31 18.15 -3.74
CA GLY A 17 11.96 19.43 -3.49
C GLY A 17 12.09 19.75 -1.99
N LEU A 18 12.34 18.75 -1.13
CA LEU A 18 12.33 18.93 0.31
C LEU A 18 13.42 19.91 0.77
N SER A 19 13.03 20.89 1.59
CA SER A 19 13.98 21.71 2.32
C SER A 19 14.75 20.87 3.37
N ARG A 20 15.90 21.36 3.84
CA ARG A 20 16.68 20.70 4.90
C ARG A 20 15.84 20.45 6.16
N SER A 21 14.99 21.38 6.53
CA SER A 21 14.10 21.27 7.69
C SER A 21 13.08 20.14 7.48
N ASN A 22 12.42 20.12 6.31
CA ASN A 22 11.43 19.10 5.98
C ASN A 22 12.07 17.70 5.88
N LEU A 23 13.25 17.60 5.26
CA LEU A 23 14.01 16.34 5.22
C LEU A 23 14.34 15.86 6.64
N THR A 24 14.78 16.75 7.53
CA THR A 24 15.06 16.41 8.93
C THR A 24 13.80 15.93 9.65
N HIS A 25 12.65 16.56 9.36
CA HIS A 25 11.37 16.12 9.91
C HIS A 25 11.00 14.72 9.40
N CYS A 26 11.14 14.47 8.10
CA CYS A 26 10.90 13.16 7.50
C CYS A 26 11.78 12.06 8.13
N ILE A 27 13.07 12.35 8.37
CA ILE A 27 13.99 11.41 9.02
C ILE A 27 13.59 11.15 10.48
N LYS A 28 13.25 12.20 11.24
CA LYS A 28 12.82 12.07 12.64
C LYS A 28 11.48 11.33 12.78
N ALA A 29 10.56 11.53 11.82
CA ALA A 29 9.30 10.82 11.76
C ALA A 29 9.43 9.38 11.28
N ASP A 30 10.66 8.95 10.97
CA ASP A 30 10.98 7.61 10.46
C ASP A 30 10.14 7.20 9.25
N LEU A 31 10.02 8.13 8.29
CA LEU A 31 9.24 7.91 7.08
C LEU A 31 9.73 6.73 6.26
N PHE A 32 11.03 6.42 6.31
CA PHE A 32 11.59 5.25 5.63
C PHE A 32 10.89 3.97 6.10
N HIS A 33 10.82 3.71 7.40
CA HIS A 33 10.18 2.49 7.92
C HIS A 33 8.64 2.54 7.80
N LYS A 34 8.04 3.73 7.85
CA LYS A 34 6.58 3.91 7.63
C LYS A 34 6.17 3.75 6.17
N GLN A 35 7.06 4.07 5.22
CA GLN A 35 6.86 3.92 3.78
C GLN A 35 7.69 2.77 3.19
N ALA A 36 8.44 2.05 4.01
CA ALA A 36 9.40 1.04 3.59
C ALA A 36 8.77 -0.29 3.17
N GLY A 37 7.55 -0.21 2.66
CA GLY A 37 6.92 -1.32 1.99
C GLY A 37 6.11 -2.24 2.88
N ALA A 38 5.31 -3.04 2.23
CA ALA A 38 4.51 -4.11 2.81
C ALA A 38 5.36 -5.07 3.66
N VAL A 39 4.74 -5.73 4.63
CA VAL A 39 5.35 -6.91 5.26
C VAL A 39 5.36 -8.03 4.22
N SER A 40 6.52 -8.55 3.87
CA SER A 40 6.65 -9.44 2.70
C SER A 40 7.64 -10.58 2.92
N ASN A 41 7.51 -11.61 2.10
CA ASN A 41 8.48 -12.70 1.92
C ASN A 41 9.24 -12.58 0.58
N PHE A 42 9.31 -11.38 0.00
CA PHE A 42 9.98 -11.16 -1.29
C PHE A 42 11.44 -11.62 -1.32
N PRO A 43 12.26 -11.39 -0.26
CA PRO A 43 13.66 -11.83 -0.27
C PRO A 43 13.85 -13.33 -0.38
N GLU A 44 12.88 -14.14 0.07
CA GLU A 44 12.94 -15.59 0.03
C GLU A 44 12.54 -16.17 -1.33
N HIS A 45 11.76 -15.41 -2.12
CA HIS A 45 11.10 -15.93 -3.34
C HIS A 45 11.42 -15.18 -4.63
N LEU A 46 12.15 -14.06 -4.54
CA LEU A 46 12.55 -13.28 -5.71
C LEU A 46 14.08 -13.12 -5.77
N PRO A 47 14.68 -13.02 -6.96
CA PRO A 47 16.05 -12.58 -7.11
C PRO A 47 16.29 -11.24 -6.41
N VAL A 48 17.49 -11.01 -5.86
CA VAL A 48 17.81 -9.88 -4.99
C VAL A 48 17.33 -8.53 -5.54
N VAL A 49 17.66 -8.24 -6.81
CA VAL A 49 17.29 -6.96 -7.45
C VAL A 49 15.77 -6.80 -7.55
N GLN A 50 15.07 -7.90 -7.86
CA GLN A 50 13.60 -7.89 -7.97
C GLN A 50 12.93 -7.81 -6.61
N ALA A 51 13.46 -8.49 -5.60
CA ALA A 51 12.97 -8.39 -4.22
C ALA A 51 13.11 -6.96 -3.68
N GLU A 52 14.24 -6.32 -3.98
CA GLU A 52 14.48 -4.92 -3.62
C GLU A 52 13.48 -3.98 -4.28
N LEU A 53 13.26 -4.13 -5.58
CA LEU A 53 12.32 -3.30 -6.32
C LEU A 53 10.87 -3.58 -5.87
N ALA A 54 10.49 -4.84 -5.68
CA ALA A 54 9.17 -5.21 -5.17
C ALA A 54 8.90 -4.58 -3.79
N GLN A 55 9.91 -4.56 -2.91
CA GLN A 55 9.80 -3.94 -1.60
C GLN A 55 9.70 -2.40 -1.68
N GLU A 56 10.35 -1.77 -2.67
CA GLU A 56 10.29 -0.32 -2.87
C GLU A 56 8.95 0.15 -3.40
N ILE A 57 8.32 -0.62 -4.29
CA ILE A 57 7.04 -0.24 -4.92
C ILE A 57 5.82 -0.60 -4.09
N THR A 58 5.95 -1.47 -3.07
CA THR A 58 4.84 -1.83 -2.19
C THR A 58 4.88 -1.01 -0.91
N LYS A 59 3.79 -0.32 -0.59
CA LYS A 59 3.66 0.49 0.63
C LYS A 59 3.25 -0.37 1.82
N GLU A 60 3.60 0.06 3.03
CA GLU A 60 3.05 -0.51 4.26
C GLU A 60 1.58 -0.12 4.48
N ASN A 61 1.23 1.12 4.09
CA ASN A 61 -0.13 1.64 4.18
C ASN A 61 -0.46 2.47 2.93
N TYR A 62 -1.62 2.20 2.34
CA TYR A 62 -2.18 2.94 1.20
C TYR A 62 -3.19 3.97 1.71
N ASP A 63 -3.16 5.17 1.14
CA ASP A 63 -4.15 6.21 1.45
C ASP A 63 -5.31 6.17 0.45
N PHE A 64 -6.46 5.68 0.91
CA PHE A 64 -7.70 5.65 0.14
C PHE A 64 -8.65 6.81 0.50
N GLY A 65 -8.16 7.88 1.12
CA GLY A 65 -8.93 9.08 1.44
C GLY A 65 -9.54 9.79 0.24
N PHE A 66 -9.17 9.41 -0.98
CA PHE A 66 -9.76 9.94 -2.22
C PHE A 66 -11.09 9.27 -2.63
N ILE A 67 -11.49 8.17 -1.99
CA ILE A 67 -12.79 7.52 -2.23
C ILE A 67 -13.75 7.78 -1.08
N THR A 68 -15.03 7.92 -1.41
CA THR A 68 -16.10 8.04 -0.41
C THR A 68 -16.76 6.68 -0.22
N LEU A 69 -16.76 6.20 1.02
CA LEU A 69 -17.40 4.94 1.40
C LEU A 69 -18.48 5.19 2.45
N PRO A 70 -19.57 4.40 2.47
CA PRO A 70 -20.53 4.44 3.57
C PRO A 70 -19.85 4.01 4.88
N SER A 71 -20.46 4.34 6.03
CA SER A 71 -19.90 3.99 7.35
C SER A 71 -19.72 2.48 7.57
N LYS A 72 -20.51 1.67 6.88
CA LYS A 72 -20.34 0.22 6.76
C LYS A 72 -20.31 -0.14 5.29
N PHE A 73 -19.25 -0.79 4.88
CA PHE A 73 -19.04 -1.22 3.49
C PHE A 73 -18.42 -2.62 3.44
N ASN A 74 -18.58 -3.28 2.31
CA ASN A 74 -17.99 -4.59 2.03
C ASN A 74 -16.87 -4.50 0.98
N GLU A 75 -16.20 -5.61 0.71
CA GLU A 75 -15.09 -5.69 -0.24
C GLU A 75 -15.49 -5.24 -1.64
N ALA A 76 -16.67 -5.63 -2.13
CA ALA A 76 -17.16 -5.24 -3.45
C ALA A 76 -17.36 -3.72 -3.58
N GLN A 77 -17.85 -3.06 -2.53
CA GLN A 77 -18.03 -1.61 -2.51
C GLN A 77 -16.68 -0.86 -2.46
N LEU A 78 -15.71 -1.39 -1.70
CA LEU A 78 -14.34 -0.85 -1.69
C LEU A 78 -13.70 -0.97 -3.08
N GLU A 79 -13.75 -2.14 -3.67
CA GLU A 79 -13.22 -2.41 -5.00
C GLU A 79 -13.89 -1.53 -6.07
N ASP A 80 -15.21 -1.37 -6.01
CA ASP A 80 -15.98 -0.54 -6.93
C ASP A 80 -15.58 0.94 -6.81
N ALA A 81 -15.46 1.47 -5.61
CA ALA A 81 -15.03 2.84 -5.35
C ALA A 81 -13.60 3.10 -5.86
N LEU A 82 -12.67 2.18 -5.65
CA LEU A 82 -11.30 2.27 -6.19
C LEU A 82 -11.29 2.21 -7.72
N ALA A 83 -12.10 1.34 -8.33
CA ALA A 83 -12.20 1.23 -9.77
C ALA A 83 -12.79 2.50 -10.42
N HIS A 84 -13.79 3.14 -9.79
CA HIS A 84 -14.33 4.42 -10.25
C HIS A 84 -13.30 5.57 -10.16
N GLN A 85 -12.34 5.49 -9.27
CA GLN A 85 -11.25 6.46 -9.10
C GLN A 85 -9.91 5.88 -9.57
N LEU A 86 -9.92 5.05 -10.63
CA LEU A 86 -8.76 4.27 -11.06
C LEU A 86 -7.49 5.11 -11.26
N SER A 87 -7.61 6.31 -11.80
CA SER A 87 -6.44 7.20 -12.00
C SER A 87 -5.79 7.57 -10.67
N ARG A 88 -6.58 7.88 -9.63
CA ARG A 88 -6.09 8.18 -8.29
C ARG A 88 -5.54 6.95 -7.61
N PHE A 89 -6.19 5.81 -7.81
CA PHE A 89 -5.71 4.55 -7.27
C PHE A 89 -4.36 4.16 -7.87
N LEU A 90 -4.16 4.30 -9.19
CA LEU A 90 -2.86 4.06 -9.82
C LEU A 90 -1.77 5.02 -9.32
N LEU A 91 -2.11 6.28 -9.09
CA LEU A 91 -1.17 7.24 -8.48
C LEU A 91 -0.83 6.84 -7.04
N GLU A 92 -1.79 6.33 -6.28
CA GLU A 92 -1.56 5.84 -4.93
C GLU A 92 -0.72 4.55 -4.92
N LEU A 93 -0.93 3.64 -5.86
CA LEU A 93 -0.07 2.45 -6.02
C LEU A 93 1.38 2.84 -6.34
N GLY A 94 1.59 3.86 -7.17
CA GLY A 94 2.89 4.37 -7.54
C GLY A 94 3.26 4.17 -9.00
N ASN A 95 4.49 4.56 -9.34
CA ASN A 95 4.97 4.51 -10.72
C ASN A 95 5.19 3.08 -11.21
N GLY A 96 4.82 2.83 -12.45
CA GLY A 96 5.06 1.56 -13.13
C GLY A 96 3.89 0.57 -13.07
N PHE A 97 2.82 0.87 -12.33
CA PHE A 97 1.61 0.06 -12.33
C PHE A 97 0.75 0.31 -13.56
N ALA A 98 0.42 -0.75 -14.28
CA ALA A 98 -0.54 -0.77 -15.37
C ALA A 98 -1.74 -1.63 -14.98
N PHE A 99 -2.95 -1.10 -15.13
CA PHE A 99 -4.17 -1.83 -14.81
C PHE A 99 -4.50 -2.84 -15.91
N VAL A 100 -4.61 -4.13 -15.53
CA VAL A 100 -4.93 -5.23 -16.45
C VAL A 100 -6.43 -5.57 -16.37
N GLY A 101 -7.01 -5.56 -15.17
CA GLY A 101 -8.43 -5.84 -15.04
C GLY A 101 -8.91 -5.93 -13.59
N ARG A 102 -10.21 -5.79 -13.46
CA ARG A 102 -10.99 -5.99 -12.23
C ARG A 102 -11.84 -7.25 -12.38
N GLN A 103 -12.03 -8.00 -11.30
CA GLN A 103 -12.79 -9.25 -11.28
C GLN A 103 -12.37 -10.16 -12.44
N LYS A 104 -11.04 -10.22 -12.67
CA LYS A 104 -10.48 -10.97 -13.79
C LYS A 104 -10.76 -12.44 -13.62
N GLU A 105 -11.57 -12.98 -14.51
CA GLU A 105 -11.90 -14.39 -14.51
C GLU A 105 -10.71 -15.26 -14.94
N ILE A 106 -10.45 -16.30 -14.17
CA ILE A 106 -9.51 -17.37 -14.46
C ILE A 106 -10.23 -18.71 -14.30
N VAL A 107 -9.93 -19.65 -15.18
CA VAL A 107 -10.50 -21.00 -15.12
C VAL A 107 -9.39 -21.99 -14.78
N VAL A 108 -9.53 -22.66 -13.65
CA VAL A 108 -8.58 -23.68 -13.20
C VAL A 108 -9.34 -24.98 -12.93
N ALA A 109 -8.93 -26.06 -13.57
CA ALA A 109 -9.58 -27.36 -13.47
C ALA A 109 -11.12 -27.29 -13.70
N GLY A 110 -11.55 -26.50 -14.69
CA GLY A 110 -12.96 -26.31 -15.03
C GLY A 110 -13.76 -25.45 -14.05
N LYS A 111 -13.13 -24.86 -13.02
CA LYS A 111 -13.79 -23.97 -12.06
C LYS A 111 -13.39 -22.53 -12.34
N SER A 112 -14.40 -21.67 -12.56
CA SER A 112 -14.22 -20.24 -12.68
C SER A 112 -13.93 -19.61 -11.31
N ARG A 113 -12.97 -18.69 -11.26
CA ARG A 113 -12.61 -17.88 -10.10
C ARG A 113 -12.29 -16.46 -10.56
N LYS A 114 -12.42 -15.48 -9.68
CA LYS A 114 -12.19 -14.07 -10.00
C LYS A 114 -11.13 -13.49 -9.10
N ILE A 115 -10.16 -12.82 -9.73
CA ILE A 115 -9.14 -12.01 -9.06
C ILE A 115 -9.72 -10.62 -8.88
N ASP A 116 -9.68 -10.05 -7.68
CA ASP A 116 -10.26 -8.73 -7.38
C ASP A 116 -9.67 -7.67 -8.30
N LEU A 117 -8.36 -7.49 -8.26
CA LEU A 117 -7.63 -6.54 -9.11
C LEU A 117 -6.35 -7.18 -9.64
N LEU A 118 -6.12 -7.04 -10.93
CA LEU A 118 -4.90 -7.49 -11.59
C LEU A 118 -4.18 -6.31 -12.22
N PHE A 119 -2.89 -6.17 -11.89
CA PHE A 119 -2.00 -5.19 -12.48
C PHE A 119 -0.81 -5.86 -13.15
N TYR A 120 -0.10 -5.11 -13.98
CA TYR A 120 1.22 -5.44 -14.48
C TYR A 120 2.18 -4.31 -14.10
N HIS A 121 3.33 -4.64 -13.56
CA HIS A 121 4.32 -3.63 -13.19
C HIS A 121 5.45 -3.60 -14.23
N ILE A 122 5.57 -2.48 -14.93
CA ILE A 122 6.43 -2.32 -16.10
C ILE A 122 7.91 -2.55 -15.77
N HIS A 123 8.41 -1.99 -14.68
CA HIS A 123 9.83 -2.10 -14.30
C HIS A 123 10.17 -3.46 -13.69
N LEU A 124 9.25 -4.09 -13.00
CA LEU A 124 9.40 -5.46 -12.51
C LEU A 124 9.23 -6.50 -13.61
N LYS A 125 8.57 -6.15 -14.71
CA LYS A 125 8.09 -7.11 -15.72
C LYS A 125 7.36 -8.28 -15.09
N ALA A 126 6.38 -7.98 -14.24
CA ALA A 126 5.65 -8.99 -13.48
C ALA A 126 4.19 -8.58 -13.27
N TYR A 127 3.31 -9.57 -13.26
CA TYR A 127 1.94 -9.37 -12.79
C TYR A 127 1.90 -9.14 -11.28
N ILE A 128 0.95 -8.32 -10.85
CA ILE A 128 0.63 -8.10 -9.43
C ILE A 128 -0.84 -8.43 -9.22
N VAL A 129 -1.07 -9.50 -8.47
CA VAL A 129 -2.41 -9.91 -8.01
C VAL A 129 -2.71 -9.16 -6.72
N CYS A 130 -3.70 -8.27 -6.75
CA CYS A 130 -4.10 -7.52 -5.57
C CYS A 130 -5.44 -8.05 -5.06
N GLU A 131 -5.47 -8.45 -3.80
CA GLU A 131 -6.65 -8.88 -3.06
C GLU A 131 -6.96 -7.83 -1.99
N LEU A 132 -8.22 -7.43 -1.89
CA LEU A 132 -8.70 -6.43 -0.93
C LEU A 132 -9.47 -7.08 0.20
N LYS A 133 -9.26 -6.62 1.44
CA LYS A 133 -10.01 -7.04 2.63
C LYS A 133 -10.44 -5.85 3.46
N VAL A 134 -11.72 -5.78 3.78
CA VAL A 134 -12.28 -4.71 4.63
C VAL A 134 -12.12 -4.97 6.13
N VAL A 135 -11.58 -6.13 6.48
CA VAL A 135 -11.29 -6.57 7.84
C VAL A 135 -9.78 -6.63 8.09
N ALA A 136 -9.37 -6.78 9.34
CA ALA A 136 -7.99 -7.02 9.71
C ALA A 136 -7.47 -8.32 9.07
N PHE A 137 -6.15 -8.40 8.92
CA PHE A 137 -5.45 -9.57 8.39
C PHE A 137 -5.89 -10.86 9.09
N GLN A 138 -6.05 -11.91 8.29
CA GLN A 138 -6.25 -13.28 8.74
C GLN A 138 -5.35 -14.20 7.90
N PRO A 139 -4.68 -15.19 8.51
CA PRO A 139 -3.75 -16.10 7.81
C PRO A 139 -4.37 -16.81 6.61
N GLU A 140 -5.67 -17.10 6.66
CA GLU A 140 -6.43 -17.76 5.59
C GLU A 140 -6.45 -16.99 4.27
N PHE A 141 -6.31 -15.67 4.31
CA PHE A 141 -6.29 -14.83 3.12
C PHE A 141 -5.10 -15.13 2.21
N LEU A 142 -3.97 -15.52 2.81
CA LEU A 142 -2.76 -15.87 2.06
C LEU A 142 -2.95 -17.13 1.20
N GLY A 143 -3.75 -18.08 1.65
CA GLY A 143 -4.05 -19.30 0.87
C GLY A 143 -4.76 -18.98 -0.45
N LYS A 144 -5.76 -18.09 -0.41
CA LYS A 144 -6.47 -17.61 -1.62
C LYS A 144 -5.52 -16.85 -2.55
N LEU A 145 -4.74 -15.91 -1.99
CA LEU A 145 -3.82 -15.09 -2.76
C LEU A 145 -2.71 -15.93 -3.40
N ASN A 146 -2.12 -16.87 -2.64
CA ASN A 146 -1.11 -17.82 -3.14
C ASN A 146 -1.66 -18.63 -4.33
N PHE A 147 -2.91 -19.11 -4.25
CA PHE A 147 -3.55 -19.79 -5.35
C PHE A 147 -3.66 -18.91 -6.60
N TYR A 148 -4.07 -17.64 -6.44
CA TYR A 148 -4.20 -16.73 -7.57
C TYR A 148 -2.84 -16.34 -8.19
N VAL A 149 -1.81 -16.12 -7.38
CA VAL A 149 -0.44 -15.87 -7.88
C VAL A 149 0.04 -17.04 -8.74
N ASN A 150 -0.13 -18.28 -8.26
CA ASN A 150 0.20 -19.49 -9.01
C ASN A 150 -0.63 -19.61 -10.29
N ALA A 151 -1.91 -19.32 -10.24
CA ALA A 151 -2.78 -19.36 -11.42
C ALA A 151 -2.35 -18.35 -12.49
N VAL A 152 -2.01 -17.13 -12.11
CA VAL A 152 -1.48 -16.11 -13.04
C VAL A 152 -0.14 -16.54 -13.62
N ASN A 153 0.77 -17.09 -12.82
CA ASN A 153 2.04 -17.64 -13.30
C ASN A 153 1.86 -18.73 -14.37
N ASN A 154 0.86 -19.57 -14.21
CA ASN A 154 0.65 -20.70 -15.13
C ASN A 154 -0.23 -20.36 -16.35
N LEU A 155 -1.08 -19.35 -16.27
CA LEU A 155 -2.10 -19.08 -17.29
C LEU A 155 -1.87 -17.78 -18.07
N LEU A 156 -1.23 -16.78 -17.46
CA LEU A 156 -1.13 -15.43 -18.04
C LEU A 156 0.31 -14.95 -18.23
N LYS A 157 1.23 -15.37 -17.37
CA LYS A 157 2.62 -14.94 -17.38
C LYS A 157 3.30 -15.37 -18.68
N ALA A 158 3.98 -14.44 -19.37
CA ALA A 158 4.86 -14.75 -20.50
C ALA A 158 6.19 -15.38 -20.03
N GLU A 159 6.93 -15.99 -20.95
CA GLU A 159 8.20 -16.66 -20.61
C GLU A 159 9.27 -15.68 -20.09
N ASP A 160 9.28 -14.46 -20.61
CA ASP A 160 10.21 -13.39 -20.25
C ASP A 160 9.73 -12.53 -19.06
N ASP A 161 8.52 -12.79 -18.54
CA ASP A 161 8.05 -12.15 -17.32
C ASP A 161 8.69 -12.76 -16.08
N ASN A 162 8.89 -11.93 -15.09
CA ASN A 162 9.31 -12.33 -13.76
C ASN A 162 8.15 -12.98 -12.97
N PRO A 163 8.42 -13.66 -11.85
CA PRO A 163 7.38 -14.25 -11.02
C PRO A 163 6.31 -13.25 -10.62
N THR A 164 5.05 -13.63 -10.74
CA THR A 164 3.89 -12.85 -10.29
C THR A 164 3.97 -12.59 -8.79
N ILE A 165 3.64 -11.39 -8.37
CA ILE A 165 3.63 -10.97 -6.96
C ILE A 165 2.19 -10.90 -6.46
N GLY A 166 1.94 -11.38 -5.24
CA GLY A 166 0.70 -11.17 -4.51
C GLY A 166 0.79 -9.92 -3.64
N LEU A 167 -0.25 -9.11 -3.62
CA LEU A 167 -0.41 -7.97 -2.72
C LEU A 167 -1.77 -8.07 -2.02
N LEU A 168 -1.73 -8.33 -0.72
CA LEU A 168 -2.92 -8.28 0.14
C LEU A 168 -3.01 -6.92 0.80
N ILE A 169 -4.14 -6.24 0.65
CA ILE A 169 -4.40 -4.95 1.30
C ILE A 169 -5.59 -5.13 2.23
N CYS A 170 -5.40 -4.97 3.53
CA CYS A 170 -6.41 -5.15 4.58
C CYS A 170 -6.55 -3.90 5.46
N SER A 171 -7.61 -3.86 6.28
CA SER A 171 -7.87 -2.68 7.12
C SER A 171 -6.85 -2.50 8.24
N ASP A 172 -6.28 -3.61 8.74
CA ASP A 172 -5.29 -3.62 9.82
C ASP A 172 -4.48 -4.92 9.79
N MET A 173 -3.30 -4.96 10.44
CA MET A 173 -2.47 -6.17 10.53
C MET A 173 -1.58 -6.17 11.77
N ASN A 174 -1.31 -7.35 12.30
CA ASN A 174 -0.20 -7.60 13.21
C ASN A 174 1.00 -8.11 12.41
N ARG A 175 2.12 -7.37 12.43
CA ARG A 175 3.32 -7.71 11.64
C ARG A 175 3.89 -9.09 11.96
N THR A 176 3.88 -9.49 13.23
CA THR A 176 4.39 -10.80 13.66
C THR A 176 3.51 -11.94 13.14
N GLU A 177 2.19 -11.77 13.21
CA GLU A 177 1.24 -12.75 12.68
C GLU A 177 1.38 -12.90 11.17
N VAL A 178 1.52 -11.79 10.42
CA VAL A 178 1.79 -11.82 8.99
C VAL A 178 3.10 -12.56 8.68
N GLN A 179 4.19 -12.25 9.39
CA GLN A 179 5.48 -12.89 9.18
C GLN A 179 5.42 -14.40 9.39
N TRP A 180 4.78 -14.87 10.47
CA TRP A 180 4.65 -16.30 10.73
C TRP A 180 3.75 -17.01 9.72
N SER A 181 2.78 -16.28 9.15
CA SER A 181 1.88 -16.83 8.14
C SER A 181 2.53 -17.02 6.77
N PHE A 182 3.74 -16.51 6.55
CA PHE A 182 4.48 -16.76 5.31
C PHE A 182 5.16 -18.14 5.29
N ASP A 183 5.29 -18.82 6.45
CA ASP A 183 5.91 -20.13 6.52
C ASP A 183 5.17 -21.13 5.63
N GLY A 184 5.93 -21.81 4.76
CA GLY A 184 5.40 -22.80 3.81
C GLY A 184 4.78 -22.20 2.54
N LEU A 185 4.71 -20.88 2.38
CA LEU A 185 4.35 -20.27 1.10
C LEU A 185 5.54 -20.30 0.14
N THR A 186 5.24 -20.54 -1.13
CA THR A 186 6.26 -20.61 -2.20
C THR A 186 6.19 -19.46 -3.19
N THR A 187 5.26 -18.52 -2.99
CA THR A 187 5.07 -17.37 -3.86
C THR A 187 5.43 -16.08 -3.17
N PRO A 188 5.93 -15.07 -3.90
CA PRO A 188 6.24 -13.77 -3.35
C PRO A 188 4.95 -13.00 -3.03
N ILE A 189 4.73 -12.73 -1.74
CA ILE A 189 3.54 -12.02 -1.25
C ILE A 189 3.96 -10.87 -0.32
N GLY A 190 3.29 -9.72 -0.50
CA GLY A 190 3.33 -8.60 0.42
C GLY A 190 1.96 -8.37 1.05
N VAL A 191 1.94 -7.97 2.32
CA VAL A 191 0.75 -7.58 3.08
C VAL A 191 0.88 -6.13 3.51
N ALA A 192 -0.13 -5.35 3.20
CA ALA A 192 -0.22 -3.93 3.48
C ALA A 192 -1.56 -3.59 4.15
N THR A 193 -1.64 -2.42 4.73
CA THR A 193 -2.90 -1.85 5.23
C THR A 193 -3.37 -0.71 4.35
N TYR A 194 -4.57 -0.22 4.59
CA TYR A 194 -5.05 1.05 4.03
C TYR A 194 -5.70 1.92 5.10
N SER A 195 -5.65 3.23 4.86
CA SER A 195 -6.40 4.23 5.61
C SER A 195 -7.39 4.92 4.65
N ASN A 196 -8.58 5.23 5.16
CA ASN A 196 -9.59 5.99 4.43
C ASN A 196 -10.10 7.12 5.32
N VAL A 197 -9.21 8.08 5.60
CA VAL A 197 -9.56 9.25 6.41
C VAL A 197 -10.00 10.37 5.48
N GLN A 198 -11.28 10.71 5.52
CA GLN A 198 -11.84 11.78 4.71
C GLN A 198 -11.32 13.15 5.19
N ILE A 199 -10.98 14.02 4.25
CA ILE A 199 -10.56 15.41 4.56
C ILE A 199 -11.60 16.14 5.44
N GLU A 200 -12.88 15.81 5.26
CA GLU A 200 -13.96 16.38 6.06
C GLU A 200 -13.94 15.93 7.52
N ASP A 201 -13.48 14.71 7.79
CA ASP A 201 -13.33 14.19 9.16
C ASP A 201 -12.11 14.80 9.86
N ILE A 202 -11.05 15.07 9.11
CA ILE A 202 -9.88 15.82 9.60
C ILE A 202 -10.31 17.26 9.93
N LYS A 203 -11.08 17.91 9.05
CA LYS A 203 -11.57 19.28 9.29
C LYS A 203 -12.44 19.39 10.55
N LYS A 204 -13.24 18.38 10.86
CA LYS A 204 -14.05 18.35 12.10
C LYS A 204 -13.22 18.23 13.38
N GLN A 205 -12.00 17.69 13.27
CA GLN A 205 -11.07 17.52 14.40
C GLN A 205 -10.11 18.70 14.55
N LEU A 206 -10.01 19.57 13.56
CA LEU A 206 -9.20 20.78 13.63
C LEU A 206 -9.94 21.83 14.48
N PRO A 207 -9.23 22.56 15.36
CA PRO A 207 -9.82 23.69 16.07
C PRO A 207 -10.38 24.71 15.08
N SER A 208 -11.51 25.33 15.41
CA SER A 208 -12.04 26.42 14.62
C SER A 208 -11.07 27.60 14.57
N ILE A 209 -11.24 28.49 13.59
CA ILE A 209 -10.42 29.72 13.50
C ILE A 209 -10.52 30.52 14.77
N GLU A 210 -11.72 30.62 15.36
CA GLU A 210 -11.98 31.32 16.60
C GLU A 210 -11.23 30.68 17.79
N GLU A 211 -11.20 29.35 17.88
CA GLU A 211 -10.44 28.64 18.92
C GLU A 211 -8.91 28.82 18.75
N LEU A 212 -8.42 28.87 17.53
CA LEU A 212 -7.01 29.15 17.24
C LEU A 212 -6.66 30.61 17.64
N GLU A 213 -7.50 31.59 17.28
CA GLU A 213 -7.31 32.97 17.66
C GLU A 213 -7.32 33.20 19.19
N GLN A 214 -8.22 32.49 19.89
CA GLN A 214 -8.27 32.56 21.36
C GLN A 214 -6.99 31.98 21.98
N ARG A 215 -6.48 30.85 21.46
CA ARG A 215 -5.23 30.25 21.93
C ARG A 215 -4.03 31.13 21.65
N ILE A 216 -3.97 31.79 20.48
CA ILE A 216 -2.90 32.75 20.15
C ILE A 216 -2.93 33.91 21.12
N LYS A 217 -4.09 34.54 21.35
CA LYS A 217 -4.24 35.65 22.30
C LYS A 217 -3.83 35.28 23.74
N LEU A 218 -4.16 34.07 24.17
CA LEU A 218 -3.72 33.55 25.48
C LEU A 218 -2.20 33.44 25.56
N LEU A 219 -1.55 32.87 24.56
CA LEU A 219 -0.10 32.74 24.49
C LEU A 219 0.61 34.10 24.43
N GLU A 220 0.09 35.06 23.66
CA GLU A 220 0.61 36.43 23.62
C GLU A 220 0.50 37.13 24.98
N SER A 221 -0.59 36.90 25.70
CA SER A 221 -0.78 37.47 27.06
C SER A 221 0.16 36.86 28.10
N GLU A 222 0.56 35.60 27.94
CA GLU A 222 1.54 34.93 28.80
C GLU A 222 2.99 35.38 28.51
N LEU A 223 3.30 35.66 27.24
CA LEU A 223 4.61 36.14 26.82
C LEU A 223 4.85 37.62 27.24
N THR A 224 3.78 38.44 27.34
CA THR A 224 3.86 39.86 27.78
C THR A 224 3.90 39.99 29.28
N LYS A 225 3.69 38.94 30.06
CA LYS A 225 3.77 38.96 31.55
C LYS A 225 5.13 38.53 32.10
N LYS A 226 6.10 38.22 31.22
CA LYS A 226 7.52 37.97 31.55
C LYS A 226 8.40 39.17 31.16
#